data_bea58e128c18e91c8172388aa4283cdf
#
_entry.id   bea58e128c18e91c8172388aa4283cdf
#
_cell.length_a   1.000
_cell.length_b   1.000
_cell.length_c   1.000
_cell.angle_alpha   90.00
_cell.angle_beta   90.00
_cell.angle_gamma   90.00
#
_symmetry.space_group_name_H-M   'P 1'
#
loop_
_entity.id
_entity.type
_entity.pdbx_description
1 polymer ?
#
loop_
_entity_poly.entity_id
_entity_poly.type
_entity_poly.pdbx_seq_one_letter_code
_entity_poly.pdbx_strand_id
1 'polypeptide(L)' 'MGQVKQAILEVEDFVAGCLRQGRTLNQTLRHARESKLAKTNPYLDDEDLVENKYYQFKGAE' A
#
# COMPACT_ATOMS: atom_id res chain seq x y z
N MET A 1 -13.89 -14.66 5.25
CA MET A 1 -13.38 -14.66 3.90
C MET A 1 -13.31 -13.28 3.26
N GLY A 2 -14.17 -12.34 3.66
CA GLY A 2 -14.08 -10.98 3.17
C GLY A 2 -12.90 -10.19 3.69
N GLN A 3 -12.25 -10.67 4.76
CA GLN A 3 -11.18 -9.92 5.42
C GLN A 3 -9.92 -9.78 4.56
N VAL A 4 -9.58 -10.81 3.79
CA VAL A 4 -8.39 -10.74 2.94
C VAL A 4 -8.59 -9.73 1.82
N LYS A 5 -9.75 -9.76 1.16
CA LYS A 5 -10.05 -8.79 0.10
C LYS A 5 -10.04 -7.36 0.63
N GLN A 6 -10.63 -7.17 1.81
CA GLN A 6 -10.69 -5.84 2.41
C GLN A 6 -9.30 -5.36 2.77
N ALA A 7 -8.45 -6.24 3.29
CA ALA A 7 -7.08 -5.89 3.63
C ALA A 7 -6.29 -5.47 2.38
N ILE A 8 -6.47 -6.18 1.27
CA ILE A 8 -5.81 -5.83 0.02
C ILE A 8 -6.33 -4.50 -0.51
N LEU A 9 -7.65 -4.27 -0.43
CA LEU A 9 -8.21 -2.98 -0.84
C LEU A 9 -7.66 -1.82 -0.03
N GLU A 10 -7.43 -2.03 1.27
CA GLU A 10 -6.81 -1.00 2.10
C GLU A 10 -5.39 -0.69 1.64
N VAL A 11 -4.63 -1.71 1.26
CA VAL A 11 -3.29 -1.51 0.70
C VAL A 11 -3.38 -0.70 -0.59
N GLU A 12 -4.33 -1.05 -1.45
CA GLU A 12 -4.51 -0.34 -2.72
C GLU A 12 -4.87 1.13 -2.49
N ASP A 13 -5.80 1.38 -1.59
CA ASP A 13 -6.19 2.75 -1.26
C ASP A 13 -5.01 3.54 -0.70
N PHE A 14 -4.22 2.91 0.17
CA PHE A 14 -3.06 3.54 0.76
C PHE A 14 -2.04 3.93 -0.31
N VAL A 15 -1.73 2.99 -1.21
CA VAL A 15 -0.75 3.21 -2.27
C VAL A 15 -1.25 4.30 -3.23
N ALA A 16 -2.53 4.26 -3.59
CA ALA A 16 -3.11 5.26 -4.47
C ALA A 16 -2.99 6.67 -3.84
N GLY A 17 -3.24 6.76 -2.55
CA GLY A 17 -3.08 8.03 -1.83
C GLY A 17 -1.66 8.54 -1.86
N CYS A 18 -0.68 7.64 -1.68
CA CYS A 18 0.73 8.01 -1.74
C CYS A 18 1.12 8.52 -3.13
N LEU A 19 0.62 7.86 -4.17
CA LEU A 19 0.90 8.28 -5.54
C LEU A 19 0.30 9.67 -5.83
N ARG A 20 -0.89 9.92 -5.34
CA ARG A 20 -1.51 11.24 -5.50
C ARG A 20 -0.69 12.34 -4.85
N GLN A 21 -0.01 12.02 -3.76
CA GLN A 21 0.83 12.97 -3.04
C GLN A 21 2.24 13.06 -3.64
N GLY A 22 2.52 12.29 -4.68
CA GLY A 22 3.81 12.32 -5.34
C GLY A 22 4.92 11.62 -4.56
N ARG A 23 4.57 10.68 -3.68
CA ARG A 23 5.56 9.95 -2.89
C ARG A 23 6.28 8.93 -3.75
N THR A 24 7.57 8.75 -3.45
CA THR A 24 8.37 7.71 -4.11
C THR A 24 8.03 6.34 -3.53
N LEU A 25 8.53 5.28 -4.18
CA LEU A 25 8.34 3.92 -3.67
C LEU A 25 8.90 3.77 -2.26
N ASN A 26 10.11 4.28 -2.02
CA ASN A 26 10.73 4.19 -0.71
C ASN A 26 9.90 4.90 0.35
N GLN A 27 9.37 6.07 0.02
CA GLN A 27 8.52 6.81 0.94
C GLN A 27 7.21 6.06 1.20
N THR A 28 6.65 5.46 0.16
CA THR A 28 5.42 4.68 0.29
C THR A 28 5.63 3.48 1.20
N LEU A 29 6.73 2.75 1.01
CA LEU A 29 7.06 1.61 1.84
C LEU A 29 7.24 2.00 3.30
N ARG A 30 7.96 3.10 3.53
CA ARG A 30 8.19 3.59 4.89
C ARG A 30 6.87 3.98 5.55
N HIS A 31 6.03 4.73 4.85
CA HIS A 31 4.74 5.15 5.39
C HIS A 31 3.85 3.96 5.70
N ALA A 32 3.84 2.96 4.82
CA ALA A 32 3.05 1.75 5.05
C ALA A 32 3.48 1.04 6.33
N ARG A 33 4.79 0.91 6.54
CA ARG A 33 5.32 0.23 7.71
C ARG A 33 5.07 1.00 9.00
N GLU A 34 5.11 2.33 8.93
CA GLU A 34 4.91 3.19 10.10
C GLU A 34 3.44 3.49 10.36
N SER A 35 2.57 3.15 9.43
CA SER A 35 1.15 3.43 9.55
C SER A 35 0.51 2.61 10.67
N LYS A 36 -0.46 3.21 11.34
CA LYS A 36 -1.25 2.49 12.34
C LYS A 36 -2.00 1.32 11.71
N LEU A 37 -2.33 1.43 10.43
CA LEU A 37 -3.01 0.36 9.72
C LEU A 37 -2.16 -0.89 9.62
N ALA A 38 -0.83 -0.76 9.62
CA ALA A 38 0.06 -1.91 9.55
C ALA A 38 -0.09 -2.83 10.76
N LYS A 39 -0.54 -2.29 11.89
CA LYS A 39 -0.77 -3.09 13.09
C LYS A 39 -1.97 -4.01 12.96
N THR A 40 -2.97 -3.59 12.21
CA THR A 40 -4.19 -4.36 12.00
C THR A 40 -4.21 -5.04 10.63
N ASN A 41 -3.35 -4.58 9.71
CA ASN A 41 -3.28 -5.10 8.37
C ASN A 41 -1.82 -5.46 8.04
N PRO A 42 -1.44 -6.75 8.21
CA PRO A 42 -0.06 -7.17 7.98
C PRO A 42 0.39 -7.03 6.53
N TYR A 43 -0.53 -6.92 5.59
CA TYR A 43 -0.17 -6.75 4.19
C TYR A 43 0.50 -5.41 3.92
N LEU A 44 0.27 -4.39 4.75
CA LEU A 44 0.96 -3.12 4.63
C LEU A 44 2.45 -3.22 4.98
N ASP A 45 2.81 -4.24 5.76
CA ASP A 45 4.21 -4.50 6.12
C ASP A 45 4.89 -5.43 5.11
N ASP A 46 4.14 -5.91 4.11
CA ASP A 46 4.67 -6.75 3.04
C ASP A 46 5.19 -5.86 1.92
N GLU A 47 6.51 -5.68 1.89
CA GLU A 47 7.14 -4.80 0.91
C GLU A 47 6.88 -5.24 -0.52
N ASP A 48 6.88 -6.54 -0.78
CA ASP A 48 6.66 -7.04 -2.13
C ASP A 48 5.26 -6.69 -2.63
N LEU A 49 4.27 -6.84 -1.78
CA LEU A 49 2.90 -6.53 -2.14
C LEU A 49 2.71 -5.03 -2.37
N VAL A 50 3.22 -4.22 -1.45
CA VAL A 50 3.12 -2.76 -1.58
C VAL A 50 3.83 -2.27 -2.83
N GLU A 51 5.00 -2.82 -3.10
CA GLU A 51 5.76 -2.49 -4.31
C GLU A 51 4.99 -2.85 -5.57
N ASN A 52 4.40 -4.05 -5.61
CA ASN A 52 3.59 -4.48 -6.73
C ASN A 52 2.43 -3.52 -6.99
N LYS A 53 1.74 -3.13 -5.95
CA LYS A 53 0.61 -2.21 -6.08
C LYS A 53 1.08 -0.83 -6.52
N TYR A 54 2.21 -0.38 -6.00
CA TYR A 54 2.78 0.91 -6.38
C TYR A 54 3.04 0.97 -7.89
N TYR A 55 3.73 -0.05 -8.44
CA TYR A 55 4.02 -0.06 -9.87
C TYR A 55 2.77 -0.29 -10.71
N GLN A 56 1.84 -1.10 -10.21
CA GLN A 56 0.59 -1.35 -10.91
C GLN A 56 -0.19 -0.04 -11.12
N PHE A 57 -0.32 0.74 -10.07
CA PHE A 57 -1.08 2.00 -10.16
C PHE A 57 -0.31 3.08 -10.88
N LYS A 58 1.00 3.13 -10.68
CA LYS A 58 1.83 4.09 -11.38
C LYS A 58 1.83 3.83 -12.90
N GLY A 59 1.88 2.57 -13.28
CA GLY A 59 1.85 2.20 -14.69
C GLY A 59 0.51 2.41 -15.34
N ALA A 60 -0.57 2.48 -14.56
CA ALA A 60 -1.91 2.67 -15.08
C ALA A 60 -2.20 4.12 -15.45
N GLU A 61 -1.33 5.03 -15.07
CA GLU A 61 -1.45 6.43 -15.46
C GLU A 61 -0.95 6.62 -16.90
#